data_5cb375affd4f214da5e493b9db14bc28
#
_entry.id   5cb375affd4f214da5e493b9db14bc28
#
_cell.length_a   1.000
_cell.length_b   1.000
_cell.length_c   1.000
_cell.angle_alpha   90.00
_cell.angle_beta   90.00
_cell.angle_gamma   90.00
#
_symmetry.space_group_name_H-M   'P 1'
#
loop_
_entity.id
_entity.type
_entity.pdbx_description
1 polymer ?
#
loop_
_entity_poly.entity_id
_entity_poly.type
_entity_poly.pdbx_seq_one_letter_code
_entity_poly.pdbx_strand_id
1 'polypeptide(L)'
;MDDFRSLEMLDKFQSLFQKAKVDYPMMREILQMKLTLDTRRVPTIFNDSNSDSGNQFLKSLGIYALMGLILIAFLFGDQYIFQVSIMYAIIMFIIMTSTISDFSSVLLDVRDKMIIGTKPVDSRTVNTAKVVHITIYLCQLTMAFTAIPMIIGLFNQGIIFFLLSLVVLLFVNLLILIMTALVYIIILRFFDGEKLKDIINYIQILLSISMIIGYQLVARSFEFVDLNVNFSFEWWHVLMPPIWYGAIYEIVLNGVTDLSYIILAILGVIIPLIAIFLYIKLIPSFERNLEKLLSNSGKHKQAKEWWSRFWSKLFVWNREEQVFFDFATRMLRNERDYKLKVYPAIGMAFIFPFIFLITDFTSRSLDELRDGNMYFLMYFSLVLVPAGIQMLQFSTNPKAAWIYRALPMKNENVCHRAVLKAFFVRLFIPVYLLLSVFFLVIFTERVLSFLIVLVLVAAIYGRISYRVFLKNVMPFSESYRVGQSKQSGEVLALLALVIAFGLLHYGMTLMTFGPYILIGVLLIINAILWRK
;
A
#
# COMPACT_ATOMS: atom_id res chain seq x y z
N MET A 1 20.59 -23.10 16.36
CA MET A 1 19.95 -22.50 15.18
C MET A 1 18.67 -23.29 14.98
N ASP A 2 17.50 -22.64 15.00
CA ASP A 2 16.24 -23.33 14.84
C ASP A 2 16.16 -23.96 13.46
N ASP A 3 15.84 -25.24 13.41
CA ASP A 3 15.68 -25.96 12.14
C ASP A 3 14.25 -25.70 11.63
N PHE A 4 14.13 -25.07 10.46
CA PHE A 4 12.83 -24.72 9.90
C PHE A 4 12.19 -25.96 9.25
N ARG A 5 10.93 -26.25 9.56
CA ARG A 5 10.17 -27.38 8.94
C ARG A 5 10.17 -27.34 7.41
N SER A 6 10.24 -26.15 6.82
CA SER A 6 10.37 -25.96 5.36
C SER A 6 11.69 -26.51 4.83
N LEU A 7 12.79 -26.45 5.60
CA LEU A 7 14.08 -27.01 5.22
C LEU A 7 14.08 -28.54 5.33
N GLU A 8 13.46 -29.11 6.39
CA GLU A 8 13.30 -30.56 6.53
C GLU A 8 12.50 -31.16 5.36
N MET A 9 11.47 -30.45 4.88
CA MET A 9 10.74 -30.86 3.68
C MET A 9 11.61 -30.82 2.43
N LEU A 10 12.46 -29.79 2.29
CA LEU A 10 13.38 -29.64 1.15
C LEU A 10 14.47 -30.71 1.15
N ASP A 11 14.92 -31.15 2.32
CA ASP A 11 15.93 -32.20 2.47
C ASP A 11 15.52 -33.51 1.75
N LYS A 12 14.20 -33.80 1.68
CA LYS A 12 13.67 -34.97 0.95
C LYS A 12 13.86 -34.87 -0.57
N PHE A 13 14.06 -33.66 -1.10
CA PHE A 13 14.25 -33.40 -2.53
C PHE A 13 15.71 -33.15 -2.90
N GLN A 14 16.68 -33.39 -1.99
CA GLN A 14 18.11 -33.16 -2.19
C GLN A 14 18.64 -33.75 -3.52
N SER A 15 18.19 -34.96 -3.87
CA SER A 15 18.62 -35.65 -5.09
C SER A 15 18.27 -34.92 -6.38
N LEU A 16 17.14 -34.16 -6.39
CA LEU A 16 16.73 -33.36 -7.54
C LEU A 16 17.67 -32.15 -7.75
N PHE A 17 18.05 -31.49 -6.66
CA PHE A 17 18.98 -30.36 -6.70
C PHE A 17 20.40 -30.80 -7.13
N GLN A 18 20.87 -31.95 -6.66
CA GLN A 18 22.15 -32.51 -7.06
C GLN A 18 22.18 -32.87 -8.56
N LYS A 19 21.07 -33.46 -9.10
CA LYS A 19 20.93 -33.70 -10.55
C LYS A 19 20.97 -32.42 -11.35
N ALA A 20 20.47 -31.31 -10.79
CA ALA A 20 20.53 -29.98 -11.39
C ALA A 20 21.90 -29.29 -11.23
N LYS A 21 22.94 -29.99 -10.71
CA LYS A 21 24.28 -29.48 -10.44
C LYS A 21 24.29 -28.29 -9.46
N VAL A 22 23.43 -28.33 -8.44
CA VAL A 22 23.35 -27.35 -7.35
C VAL A 22 24.03 -27.92 -6.13
N ASP A 23 24.91 -27.17 -5.49
CA ASP A 23 25.50 -27.53 -4.20
C ASP A 23 24.43 -27.42 -3.10
N TYR A 24 23.79 -28.55 -2.78
CA TYR A 24 22.67 -28.58 -1.84
C TYR A 24 23.05 -28.16 -0.41
N PRO A 25 24.17 -28.63 0.19
CA PRO A 25 24.59 -28.16 1.51
C PRO A 25 24.71 -26.65 1.59
N MET A 26 25.41 -26.02 0.63
CA MET A 26 25.57 -24.59 0.60
C MET A 26 24.24 -23.85 0.35
N MET A 27 23.39 -24.37 -0.53
CA MET A 27 22.04 -23.83 -0.76
C MET A 27 21.21 -23.83 0.52
N ARG A 28 21.25 -24.93 1.30
CA ARG A 28 20.55 -25.08 2.57
C ARG A 28 20.99 -24.06 3.63
N GLU A 29 22.30 -23.81 3.73
CA GLU A 29 22.85 -22.80 4.64
C GLU A 29 22.40 -21.38 4.27
N ILE A 30 22.43 -21.04 2.97
CA ILE A 30 21.92 -19.76 2.48
C ILE A 30 20.43 -19.59 2.80
N LEU A 31 19.63 -20.65 2.59
CA LEU A 31 18.21 -20.63 2.89
C LEU A 31 17.94 -20.48 4.39
N GLN A 32 18.66 -21.19 5.26
CA GLN A 32 18.54 -21.09 6.70
C GLN A 32 18.85 -19.67 7.19
N MET A 33 19.90 -19.05 6.67
CA MET A 33 20.24 -17.66 6.96
C MET A 33 19.11 -16.71 6.53
N LYS A 34 18.57 -16.87 5.32
CA LYS A 34 17.49 -16.02 4.80
C LYS A 34 16.19 -16.16 5.58
N LEU A 35 15.77 -17.39 5.88
CA LEU A 35 14.59 -17.63 6.71
C LEU A 35 14.75 -17.07 8.13
N THR A 36 15.95 -17.14 8.71
CA THR A 36 16.25 -16.51 10.01
C THR A 36 16.14 -14.98 9.94
N LEU A 37 16.56 -14.37 8.83
CA LEU A 37 16.38 -12.92 8.62
C LEU A 37 14.89 -12.55 8.48
N ASP A 38 14.09 -13.38 7.80
CA ASP A 38 12.66 -13.14 7.63
C ASP A 38 11.90 -13.20 8.96
N THR A 39 12.28 -14.05 9.92
CA THR A 39 11.62 -14.08 11.24
C THR A 39 11.70 -12.74 11.99
N ARG A 40 12.72 -11.95 11.70
CA ARG A 40 12.97 -10.63 12.31
C ARG A 40 12.38 -9.46 11.50
N ARG A 41 11.79 -9.77 10.36
CA ARG A 41 11.30 -8.79 9.41
C ARG A 41 9.81 -8.58 9.57
N VAL A 42 9.40 -7.32 9.59
CA VAL A 42 8.00 -6.91 9.49
C VAL A 42 7.67 -6.70 8.02
N PRO A 43 6.65 -7.36 7.47
CA PRO A 43 6.16 -7.07 6.11
C PRO A 43 5.80 -5.59 5.98
N THR A 44 6.11 -5.01 4.83
CA THR A 44 5.98 -3.56 4.57
C THR A 44 4.54 -3.05 4.71
N ILE A 45 3.56 -3.92 4.47
CA ILE A 45 2.13 -3.60 4.55
C ILE A 45 1.67 -3.41 6.01
N PHE A 46 2.29 -4.11 6.98
CA PHE A 46 1.92 -4.11 8.39
C PHE A 46 3.04 -3.52 9.27
N ASN A 47 3.42 -2.30 8.99
CA ASN A 47 4.56 -1.64 9.62
C ASN A 47 4.28 -1.22 11.08
N ASP A 48 3.78 -2.16 11.90
CA ASP A 48 3.66 -1.98 13.34
C ASP A 48 4.99 -2.31 14.02
N SER A 49 5.63 -1.26 14.50
CA SER A 49 6.96 -1.29 15.13
C SER A 49 6.94 -1.71 16.60
N ASN A 50 6.00 -2.51 17.04
CA ASN A 50 6.06 -3.13 18.36
C ASN A 50 7.10 -4.24 18.34
N SER A 51 8.33 -3.87 18.67
CA SER A 51 9.48 -4.74 18.83
C SER A 51 9.42 -5.52 20.16
N ASP A 52 8.34 -6.24 20.41
CA ASP A 52 8.37 -7.27 21.44
C ASP A 52 8.95 -8.56 20.84
N SER A 53 9.85 -9.15 21.59
CA SER A 53 10.56 -10.39 21.31
C SER A 53 9.61 -11.51 20.83
N GLY A 54 9.58 -11.75 19.52
CA GLY A 54 8.79 -12.81 18.91
C GLY A 54 8.96 -12.89 17.41
N ASN A 55 8.54 -13.98 16.81
CA ASN A 55 8.58 -14.16 15.36
C ASN A 55 7.52 -13.26 14.69
N GLN A 56 7.97 -12.10 14.21
CA GLN A 56 7.09 -11.08 13.61
C GLN A 56 6.48 -11.56 12.28
N PHE A 57 7.18 -12.43 11.58
CA PHE A 57 6.66 -13.05 10.37
C PHE A 57 5.43 -13.92 10.67
N LEU A 58 5.46 -14.73 11.72
CA LEU A 58 4.29 -15.52 12.14
C LEU A 58 3.10 -14.65 12.52
N LYS A 59 3.33 -13.52 13.21
CA LYS A 59 2.27 -12.55 13.51
C LYS A 59 1.63 -12.00 12.24
N SER A 60 2.44 -11.69 11.23
CA SER A 60 1.92 -11.22 9.94
C SER A 60 1.11 -12.28 9.21
N LEU A 61 1.51 -13.55 9.24
CA LEU A 61 0.73 -14.65 8.68
C LEU A 61 -0.65 -14.77 9.35
N GLY A 62 -0.75 -14.50 10.66
CA GLY A 62 -2.03 -14.44 11.37
C GLY A 62 -2.95 -13.33 10.82
N ILE A 63 -2.40 -12.16 10.49
CA ILE A 63 -3.17 -11.07 9.88
C ILE A 63 -3.64 -11.46 8.48
N TYR A 64 -2.79 -12.11 7.66
CA TYR A 64 -3.21 -12.63 6.36
C TYR A 64 -4.32 -13.67 6.49
N ALA A 65 -4.26 -14.55 7.50
CA ALA A 65 -5.34 -15.52 7.78
C ALA A 65 -6.66 -14.81 8.13
N LEU A 66 -6.62 -13.74 8.93
CA LEU A 66 -7.80 -12.92 9.22
C LEU A 66 -8.34 -12.21 7.97
N MET A 67 -7.46 -11.64 7.15
CA MET A 67 -7.88 -11.02 5.87
C MET A 67 -8.51 -12.04 4.92
N GLY A 68 -8.03 -13.29 4.95
CA GLY A 68 -8.56 -14.39 4.16
C GLY A 68 -10.01 -14.75 4.46
N LEU A 69 -10.56 -14.38 5.63
CA LEU A 69 -11.97 -14.61 5.98
C LEU A 69 -12.94 -13.98 4.96
N ILE A 70 -12.53 -12.94 4.26
CA ILE A 70 -13.35 -12.32 3.21
C ILE A 70 -13.66 -13.29 2.07
N LEU A 71 -12.78 -14.27 1.80
CA LEU A 71 -12.98 -15.25 0.74
C LEU A 71 -14.11 -16.23 1.04
N ILE A 72 -14.51 -16.37 2.31
CA ILE A 72 -15.55 -17.31 2.75
C ILE A 72 -16.89 -16.98 2.08
N ALA A 73 -17.17 -15.69 1.89
CA ALA A 73 -18.42 -15.26 1.27
C ALA A 73 -18.60 -15.76 -0.17
N PHE A 74 -17.51 -16.05 -0.88
CA PHE A 74 -17.52 -16.58 -2.25
C PHE A 74 -17.57 -18.12 -2.31
N LEU A 75 -17.68 -18.79 -1.17
CA LEU A 75 -17.81 -20.27 -1.11
C LEU A 75 -19.27 -20.73 -1.07
N PHE A 76 -20.21 -19.81 -0.92
CA PHE A 76 -21.64 -20.11 -0.86
C PHE A 76 -22.30 -19.76 -2.19
N GLY A 77 -22.59 -20.76 -3.01
CA GLY A 77 -23.29 -20.62 -4.29
C GLY A 77 -22.80 -21.61 -5.33
N ASP A 78 -23.55 -21.70 -6.45
CA ASP A 78 -23.38 -22.75 -7.45
C ASP A 78 -22.77 -22.23 -8.78
N GLN A 79 -22.50 -20.91 -8.87
CA GLN A 79 -21.89 -20.31 -10.05
C GLN A 79 -20.37 -20.16 -9.89
N TYR A 80 -19.65 -21.27 -10.04
CA TYR A 80 -18.20 -21.31 -9.81
C TYR A 80 -17.41 -20.35 -10.69
N ILE A 81 -17.82 -20.17 -11.97
CA ILE A 81 -17.08 -19.27 -12.88
C ILE A 81 -16.98 -17.86 -12.31
N PHE A 82 -18.04 -17.34 -11.73
CA PHE A 82 -18.07 -15.98 -11.20
C PHE A 82 -17.43 -15.89 -9.81
N GLN A 83 -17.89 -16.73 -8.88
CA GLN A 83 -17.46 -16.70 -7.48
C GLN A 83 -15.99 -17.03 -7.30
N VAL A 84 -15.54 -18.13 -7.94
CA VAL A 84 -14.16 -18.57 -7.87
C VAL A 84 -13.22 -17.61 -8.61
N SER A 85 -13.66 -17.02 -9.72
CA SER A 85 -12.87 -15.99 -10.40
C SER A 85 -12.63 -14.76 -9.52
N ILE A 86 -13.66 -14.27 -8.83
CA ILE A 86 -13.50 -13.16 -7.88
C ILE A 86 -12.58 -13.58 -6.72
N MET A 87 -12.77 -14.77 -6.18
CA MET A 87 -11.93 -15.30 -5.11
C MET A 87 -10.45 -15.32 -5.52
N TYR A 88 -10.12 -15.85 -6.71
CA TYR A 88 -8.74 -15.86 -7.20
C TYR A 88 -8.25 -14.46 -7.61
N ALA A 89 -9.11 -13.56 -8.06
CA ALA A 89 -8.73 -12.17 -8.30
C ALA A 89 -8.26 -11.50 -7.00
N ILE A 90 -8.97 -11.71 -5.90
CA ILE A 90 -8.59 -11.20 -4.57
C ILE A 90 -7.27 -11.82 -4.11
N ILE A 91 -7.13 -13.16 -4.21
CA ILE A 91 -5.90 -13.87 -3.83
C ILE A 91 -4.72 -13.32 -4.64
N MET A 92 -4.83 -13.28 -5.97
CA MET A 92 -3.77 -12.79 -6.84
C MET A 92 -3.42 -11.33 -6.54
N PHE A 93 -4.41 -10.47 -6.35
CA PHE A 93 -4.19 -9.07 -6.07
C PHE A 93 -3.47 -8.84 -4.74
N ILE A 94 -3.93 -9.46 -3.65
CA ILE A 94 -3.35 -9.28 -2.31
C ILE A 94 -1.96 -9.89 -2.24
N ILE A 95 -1.79 -11.13 -2.71
CA ILE A 95 -0.49 -11.82 -2.64
C ILE A 95 0.53 -11.15 -3.57
N MET A 96 0.15 -10.77 -4.79
CA MET A 96 1.03 -10.05 -5.72
C MET A 96 1.45 -8.70 -5.16
N THR A 97 0.52 -7.93 -4.58
CA THR A 97 0.80 -6.64 -3.94
C THR A 97 1.78 -6.81 -2.78
N SER A 98 1.55 -7.79 -1.92
CA SER A 98 2.47 -8.12 -0.82
C SER A 98 3.84 -8.51 -1.34
N THR A 99 3.89 -9.41 -2.32
CA THR A 99 5.14 -9.89 -2.90
C THR A 99 5.92 -8.75 -3.57
N ILE A 100 5.27 -7.86 -4.33
CA ILE A 100 5.92 -6.70 -4.94
C ILE A 100 6.44 -5.74 -3.84
N SER A 101 5.67 -5.50 -2.79
CA SER A 101 6.09 -4.63 -1.70
C SER A 101 7.33 -5.17 -0.99
N ASP A 102 7.34 -6.46 -0.68
CA ASP A 102 8.41 -7.11 0.07
C ASP A 102 9.61 -7.51 -0.81
N PHE A 103 9.39 -7.72 -2.11
CA PHE A 103 10.42 -8.12 -3.07
C PHE A 103 11.59 -7.14 -3.13
N SER A 104 11.32 -5.84 -2.99
CA SER A 104 12.37 -4.82 -2.98
C SER A 104 13.38 -4.99 -1.86
N SER A 105 12.96 -5.56 -0.75
CA SER A 105 13.78 -5.79 0.43
C SER A 105 14.32 -7.22 0.55
N VAL A 106 13.67 -8.21 -0.14
CA VAL A 106 14.10 -9.63 -0.14
C VAL A 106 15.08 -9.93 -1.27
N LEU A 107 14.80 -9.44 -2.47
CA LEU A 107 15.56 -9.77 -3.69
C LEU A 107 16.56 -8.69 -4.10
N LEU A 108 16.23 -7.43 -3.80
CA LEU A 108 17.09 -6.30 -4.12
C LEU A 108 18.06 -5.97 -2.97
N ASP A 109 18.21 -6.86 -1.98
CA ASP A 109 19.23 -6.65 -0.94
C ASP A 109 20.62 -6.82 -1.55
N VAL A 110 21.16 -5.67 -1.94
CA VAL A 110 22.49 -5.57 -2.52
C VAL A 110 23.59 -6.08 -1.56
N ARG A 111 23.28 -6.08 -0.25
CA ARG A 111 24.21 -6.61 0.79
C ARG A 111 24.44 -8.10 0.63
N ASP A 112 23.43 -8.86 0.15
CA ASP A 112 23.59 -10.27 -0.18
C ASP A 112 24.73 -10.50 -1.20
N LYS A 113 24.80 -9.64 -2.23
CA LYS A 113 25.86 -9.75 -3.25
C LYS A 113 27.23 -9.42 -2.67
N MET A 114 27.34 -8.45 -1.76
CA MET A 114 28.60 -8.12 -1.10
C MET A 114 29.06 -9.21 -0.13
N ILE A 115 28.14 -9.91 0.54
CA ILE A 115 28.46 -10.94 1.53
C ILE A 115 28.66 -12.30 0.85
N ILE A 116 27.71 -12.74 0.04
CA ILE A 116 27.73 -14.07 -0.59
C ILE A 116 28.63 -14.08 -1.83
N GLY A 117 28.68 -12.97 -2.60
CA GLY A 117 29.49 -12.87 -3.81
C GLY A 117 31.01 -12.87 -3.57
N THR A 118 31.45 -12.68 -2.32
CA THR A 118 32.87 -12.83 -1.93
C THR A 118 33.24 -14.26 -1.54
N LYS A 119 32.27 -15.16 -1.44
CA LYS A 119 32.47 -16.57 -1.08
C LYS A 119 32.61 -17.43 -2.36
N PRO A 120 33.35 -18.53 -2.31
CA PRO A 120 33.51 -19.44 -3.45
C PRO A 120 32.25 -20.30 -3.65
N VAL A 121 31.10 -19.65 -3.97
CA VAL A 121 29.83 -20.31 -4.22
C VAL A 121 29.44 -20.11 -5.68
N ASP A 122 29.02 -21.18 -6.34
CA ASP A 122 28.55 -21.10 -7.72
C ASP A 122 27.29 -20.24 -7.84
N SER A 123 27.26 -19.37 -8.85
CA SER A 123 26.11 -18.49 -9.14
C SER A 123 24.81 -19.26 -9.31
N ARG A 124 24.86 -20.49 -9.84
CA ARG A 124 23.71 -21.36 -9.99
C ARG A 124 23.11 -21.74 -8.64
N THR A 125 23.94 -22.09 -7.66
CA THR A 125 23.52 -22.43 -6.29
C THR A 125 22.89 -21.23 -5.60
N VAL A 126 23.50 -20.04 -5.72
CA VAL A 126 22.94 -18.79 -5.12
C VAL A 126 21.59 -18.44 -5.74
N ASN A 127 21.46 -18.55 -7.07
CA ASN A 127 20.22 -18.23 -7.75
C ASN A 127 19.10 -19.21 -7.43
N THR A 128 19.43 -20.50 -7.34
CA THR A 128 18.46 -21.52 -6.92
C THR A 128 18.00 -21.28 -5.49
N ALA A 129 18.93 -20.94 -4.57
CA ALA A 129 18.57 -20.57 -3.20
C ALA A 129 17.60 -19.37 -3.14
N LYS A 130 17.82 -18.34 -3.95
CA LYS A 130 16.92 -17.18 -4.04
C LYS A 130 15.52 -17.57 -4.52
N VAL A 131 15.43 -18.36 -5.61
CA VAL A 131 14.15 -18.80 -6.17
C VAL A 131 13.38 -19.66 -5.15
N VAL A 132 14.06 -20.62 -4.52
CA VAL A 132 13.45 -21.49 -3.50
C VAL A 132 12.97 -20.66 -2.30
N HIS A 133 13.77 -19.70 -1.83
CA HIS A 133 13.40 -18.80 -0.75
C HIS A 133 12.10 -18.02 -1.04
N ILE A 134 12.00 -17.43 -2.24
CA ILE A 134 10.80 -16.69 -2.65
C ILE A 134 9.60 -17.63 -2.76
N THR A 135 9.80 -18.83 -3.29
CA THR A 135 8.74 -19.83 -3.42
C THR A 135 8.21 -20.23 -2.05
N ILE A 136 9.09 -20.47 -1.06
CA ILE A 136 8.70 -20.78 0.33
C ILE A 136 7.90 -19.61 0.91
N TYR A 137 8.40 -18.38 0.77
CA TYR A 137 7.74 -17.19 1.26
C TYR A 137 6.34 -17.02 0.65
N LEU A 138 6.22 -17.17 -0.67
CA LEU A 138 4.95 -17.08 -1.41
C LEU A 138 3.96 -18.16 -0.97
N CYS A 139 4.42 -19.41 -0.85
CA CYS A 139 3.58 -20.52 -0.38
C CYS A 139 3.08 -20.27 1.05
N GLN A 140 3.91 -19.77 1.95
CA GLN A 140 3.52 -19.49 3.33
C GLN A 140 2.46 -18.38 3.40
N LEU A 141 2.63 -17.30 2.63
CA LEU A 141 1.65 -16.21 2.54
C LEU A 141 0.31 -16.70 1.97
N THR A 142 0.36 -17.40 0.84
CA THR A 142 -0.85 -17.91 0.17
C THR A 142 -1.58 -18.90 1.05
N MET A 143 -0.86 -19.84 1.67
CA MET A 143 -1.46 -20.79 2.60
C MET A 143 -2.07 -20.11 3.81
N ALA A 144 -1.40 -19.13 4.41
CA ALA A 144 -1.98 -18.36 5.51
C ALA A 144 -3.28 -17.68 5.11
N PHE A 145 -3.31 -17.05 3.94
CA PHE A 145 -4.47 -16.31 3.44
C PHE A 145 -5.64 -17.22 3.06
N THR A 146 -5.36 -18.43 2.52
CA THR A 146 -6.39 -19.33 1.99
C THR A 146 -6.75 -20.49 2.91
N ALA A 147 -5.98 -20.76 3.99
CA ALA A 147 -6.18 -21.95 4.81
C ALA A 147 -7.60 -22.06 5.41
N ILE A 148 -8.10 -21.00 6.03
CA ILE A 148 -9.44 -21.00 6.64
C ILE A 148 -10.53 -21.14 5.58
N PRO A 149 -10.55 -20.36 4.50
CA PRO A 149 -11.51 -20.54 3.39
C PRO A 149 -11.47 -21.94 2.79
N MET A 150 -10.29 -22.53 2.60
CA MET A 150 -10.16 -23.87 2.05
C MET A 150 -10.76 -24.95 2.96
N ILE A 151 -10.56 -24.84 4.28
CA ILE A 151 -11.16 -25.76 5.25
C ILE A 151 -12.69 -25.63 5.21
N ILE A 152 -13.22 -24.41 5.16
CA ILE A 152 -14.66 -24.18 5.05
C ILE A 152 -15.19 -24.70 3.70
N GLY A 153 -14.45 -24.47 2.62
CA GLY A 153 -14.78 -25.00 1.29
C GLY A 153 -14.81 -26.53 1.25
N LEU A 154 -13.94 -27.22 2.00
CA LEU A 154 -13.97 -28.68 2.14
C LEU A 154 -15.31 -29.16 2.72
N PHE A 155 -15.84 -28.47 3.74
CA PHE A 155 -17.10 -28.86 4.40
C PHE A 155 -18.32 -28.45 3.57
N ASN A 156 -18.26 -27.35 2.83
CA ASN A 156 -19.40 -26.81 2.08
C ASN A 156 -19.48 -27.34 0.64
N GLN A 157 -18.34 -27.42 -0.06
CA GLN A 157 -18.25 -27.77 -1.49
C GLN A 157 -17.67 -29.19 -1.73
N GLY A 158 -17.16 -29.83 -0.66
CA GLY A 158 -16.66 -31.20 -0.70
C GLY A 158 -15.18 -31.35 -1.06
N ILE A 159 -14.74 -32.63 -1.05
CA ILE A 159 -13.31 -32.98 -1.18
C ILE A 159 -12.74 -32.68 -2.55
N ILE A 160 -13.53 -32.74 -3.62
CA ILE A 160 -13.07 -32.48 -4.99
C ILE A 160 -12.71 -30.99 -5.11
N PHE A 161 -13.55 -30.08 -4.59
CA PHE A 161 -13.26 -28.65 -4.53
C PHE A 161 -11.95 -28.38 -3.79
N PHE A 162 -11.74 -29.02 -2.63
CA PHE A 162 -10.53 -28.84 -1.83
C PHE A 162 -9.26 -29.29 -2.57
N LEU A 163 -9.27 -30.49 -3.16
CA LEU A 163 -8.12 -31.01 -3.91
C LEU A 163 -7.82 -30.17 -5.16
N LEU A 164 -8.87 -29.75 -5.86
CA LEU A 164 -8.74 -28.86 -7.00
C LEU A 164 -8.14 -27.52 -6.60
N SER A 165 -8.57 -26.95 -5.47
CA SER A 165 -8.02 -25.70 -4.94
C SER A 165 -6.53 -25.80 -4.63
N LEU A 166 -6.06 -26.92 -4.06
CA LEU A 166 -4.63 -27.14 -3.81
C LEU A 166 -3.82 -27.12 -5.12
N VAL A 167 -4.32 -27.78 -6.16
CA VAL A 167 -3.65 -27.81 -7.47
C VAL A 167 -3.66 -26.43 -8.13
N VAL A 168 -4.81 -25.77 -8.15
CA VAL A 168 -4.95 -24.43 -8.77
C VAL A 168 -4.09 -23.41 -8.05
N LEU A 169 -4.01 -23.44 -6.71
CA LEU A 169 -3.13 -22.53 -5.94
C LEU A 169 -1.65 -22.67 -6.31
N LEU A 170 -1.19 -23.85 -6.73
CA LEU A 170 0.19 -23.99 -7.25
C LEU A 170 0.37 -23.17 -8.54
N PHE A 171 -0.55 -23.27 -9.49
CA PHE A 171 -0.48 -22.48 -10.74
C PHE A 171 -0.63 -20.99 -10.49
N VAL A 172 -1.51 -20.60 -9.57
CA VAL A 172 -1.68 -19.19 -9.15
C VAL A 172 -0.38 -18.64 -8.55
N ASN A 173 0.27 -19.39 -7.64
CA ASN A 173 1.55 -18.97 -7.05
C ASN A 173 2.66 -18.84 -8.10
N LEU A 174 2.73 -19.76 -9.05
CA LEU A 174 3.66 -19.67 -10.17
C LEU A 174 3.41 -18.42 -11.01
N LEU A 175 2.15 -18.14 -11.32
CA LEU A 175 1.78 -16.96 -12.09
C LEU A 175 2.14 -15.66 -11.34
N ILE A 176 1.83 -15.57 -10.04
CA ILE A 176 2.19 -14.42 -9.20
C ILE A 176 3.71 -14.20 -9.17
N LEU A 177 4.47 -15.27 -8.97
CA LEU A 177 5.94 -15.21 -8.96
C LEU A 177 6.49 -14.57 -10.23
N ILE A 178 5.99 -15.04 -11.37
CA ILE A 178 6.47 -14.60 -12.68
C ILE A 178 6.01 -13.17 -12.98
N MET A 179 4.73 -12.86 -12.74
CA MET A 179 4.20 -11.51 -12.93
C MET A 179 4.97 -10.49 -12.07
N THR A 180 5.26 -10.83 -10.82
CA THR A 180 6.09 -10.00 -9.93
C THR A 180 7.50 -9.82 -10.50
N ALA A 181 8.14 -10.88 -10.96
CA ALA A 181 9.47 -10.81 -11.56
C ALA A 181 9.48 -9.97 -12.85
N LEU A 182 8.47 -10.11 -13.71
CA LEU A 182 8.34 -9.30 -14.93
C LEU A 182 8.19 -7.82 -14.62
N VAL A 183 7.35 -7.47 -13.64
CA VAL A 183 7.21 -6.08 -13.19
C VAL A 183 8.56 -5.50 -12.79
N TYR A 184 9.35 -6.24 -11.99
CA TYR A 184 10.68 -5.76 -11.59
C TYR A 184 11.68 -5.70 -12.75
N ILE A 185 11.66 -6.66 -13.67
CA ILE A 185 12.53 -6.62 -14.86
C ILE A 185 12.23 -5.40 -15.73
N ILE A 186 10.94 -5.09 -15.91
CA ILE A 186 10.52 -3.89 -16.65
C ILE A 186 11.05 -2.64 -15.95
N ILE A 187 10.86 -2.53 -14.63
CA ILE A 187 11.33 -1.39 -13.85
C ILE A 187 12.85 -1.25 -13.97
N LEU A 188 13.60 -2.33 -13.74
CA LEU A 188 15.07 -2.36 -13.79
C LEU A 188 15.61 -2.07 -15.19
N ARG A 189 14.84 -2.37 -16.25
CA ARG A 189 15.27 -2.11 -17.64
C ARG A 189 15.22 -0.63 -17.99
N PHE A 190 14.20 0.10 -17.49
CA PHE A 190 13.95 1.49 -17.89
C PHE A 190 14.51 2.52 -16.91
N PHE A 191 14.85 2.13 -15.68
CA PHE A 191 15.23 3.06 -14.62
C PHE A 191 16.51 2.63 -13.93
N ASP A 192 17.39 3.60 -13.64
CA ASP A 192 18.71 3.38 -13.03
C ASP A 192 18.88 4.21 -11.74
N GLY A 193 19.72 3.75 -10.81
CA GLY A 193 20.18 4.48 -9.64
C GLY A 193 19.04 4.99 -8.72
N GLU A 194 19.05 6.29 -8.42
CA GLU A 194 18.04 6.90 -7.52
C GLU A 194 16.63 6.90 -8.11
N LYS A 195 16.49 7.07 -9.44
CA LYS A 195 15.17 7.02 -10.09
C LYS A 195 14.52 5.65 -9.96
N LEU A 196 15.31 4.60 -10.02
CA LEU A 196 14.83 3.23 -9.83
C LEU A 196 14.24 3.05 -8.43
N LYS A 197 14.95 3.55 -7.39
CA LYS A 197 14.45 3.52 -6.01
C LYS A 197 13.15 4.33 -5.85
N ASP A 198 13.07 5.49 -6.48
CA ASP A 198 11.87 6.32 -6.44
C ASP A 198 10.67 5.62 -7.10
N ILE A 199 10.87 4.96 -8.24
CA ILE A 199 9.80 4.26 -8.95
C ILE A 199 9.31 3.03 -8.18
N ILE A 200 10.23 2.25 -7.60
CA ILE A 200 9.84 1.15 -6.72
C ILE A 200 8.94 1.68 -5.58
N ASN A 201 9.28 2.83 -5.00
CA ASN A 201 8.45 3.48 -3.99
C ASN A 201 7.08 3.88 -4.52
N TYR A 202 7.00 4.50 -5.69
CA TYR A 202 5.72 4.90 -6.26
C TYR A 202 4.83 3.70 -6.57
N ILE A 203 5.41 2.58 -7.02
CA ILE A 203 4.67 1.33 -7.22
C ILE A 203 4.16 0.78 -5.89
N GLN A 204 4.98 0.77 -4.83
CA GLN A 204 4.54 0.35 -3.50
C GLN A 204 3.38 1.22 -2.98
N ILE A 205 3.46 2.53 -3.16
CA ILE A 205 2.39 3.47 -2.80
C ILE A 205 1.13 3.19 -3.63
N LEU A 206 1.28 3.03 -4.95
CA LEU A 206 0.17 2.72 -5.85
C LEU A 206 -0.53 1.41 -5.43
N LEU A 207 0.25 0.37 -5.13
CA LEU A 207 -0.29 -0.91 -4.68
C LEU A 207 -1.00 -0.80 -3.33
N SER A 208 -0.46 -0.01 -2.39
CA SER A 208 -1.13 0.25 -1.10
C SER A 208 -2.48 0.95 -1.28
N ILE A 209 -2.54 1.93 -2.17
CA ILE A 209 -3.79 2.62 -2.54
C ILE A 209 -4.74 1.65 -3.25
N SER A 210 -4.23 0.87 -4.20
CA SER A 210 -5.01 -0.12 -4.94
C SER A 210 -5.58 -1.21 -4.04
N MET A 211 -4.88 -1.59 -2.96
CA MET A 211 -5.38 -2.54 -1.96
C MET A 211 -6.62 -1.99 -1.25
N ILE A 212 -6.60 -0.71 -0.88
CA ILE A 212 -7.74 -0.05 -0.23
C ILE A 212 -8.94 0.04 -1.19
N ILE A 213 -8.70 0.41 -2.45
CA ILE A 213 -9.74 0.45 -3.49
C ILE A 213 -10.25 -0.96 -3.76
N GLY A 214 -9.35 -1.92 -3.91
CA GLY A 214 -9.68 -3.33 -4.15
C GLY A 214 -10.58 -3.90 -3.06
N TYR A 215 -10.28 -3.61 -1.79
CA TYR A 215 -11.15 -4.00 -0.68
C TYR A 215 -12.58 -3.45 -0.84
N GLN A 216 -12.73 -2.20 -1.25
CA GLN A 216 -14.05 -1.59 -1.48
C GLN A 216 -14.77 -2.21 -2.68
N LEU A 217 -14.05 -2.50 -3.77
CA LEU A 217 -14.61 -3.17 -4.93
C LEU A 217 -15.08 -4.59 -4.59
N VAL A 218 -14.30 -5.31 -3.77
CA VAL A 218 -14.67 -6.64 -3.27
C VAL A 218 -15.91 -6.55 -2.38
N ALA A 219 -15.95 -5.63 -1.42
CA ALA A 219 -17.12 -5.46 -0.56
C ALA A 219 -18.40 -5.22 -1.36
N ARG A 220 -18.32 -4.53 -2.51
CA ARG A 220 -19.45 -4.31 -3.41
C ARG A 220 -19.76 -5.48 -4.34
N SER A 221 -18.78 -6.32 -4.64
CA SER A 221 -19.06 -7.51 -5.47
C SER A 221 -20.06 -8.45 -4.81
N PHE A 222 -20.27 -8.36 -3.49
CA PHE A 222 -21.36 -9.07 -2.80
C PHE A 222 -22.76 -8.64 -3.24
N GLU A 223 -22.93 -7.38 -3.67
CA GLU A 223 -24.20 -6.89 -4.23
C GLU A 223 -24.52 -7.57 -5.58
N PHE A 224 -23.48 -8.07 -6.29
CA PHE A 224 -23.61 -8.77 -7.57
C PHE A 224 -23.76 -10.30 -7.43
N VAL A 225 -23.50 -10.87 -6.24
CA VAL A 225 -23.60 -12.34 -6.02
C VAL A 225 -25.05 -12.83 -6.12
N ASP A 226 -26.03 -11.98 -5.83
CA ASP A 226 -27.48 -12.29 -5.95
C ASP A 226 -28.03 -12.14 -7.39
N LEU A 227 -27.20 -11.67 -8.33
CA LEU A 227 -27.61 -11.54 -9.72
C LEU A 227 -27.40 -12.89 -10.43
N ASN A 228 -28.46 -13.44 -11.04
CA ASN A 228 -28.38 -14.54 -12.01
C ASN A 228 -27.66 -14.07 -13.28
N VAL A 229 -26.36 -13.85 -13.18
CA VAL A 229 -25.53 -13.40 -14.30
C VAL A 229 -25.18 -14.65 -15.12
N ASN A 230 -25.81 -14.83 -16.28
CA ASN A 230 -25.35 -15.80 -17.24
C ASN A 230 -24.00 -15.38 -17.81
N PHE A 231 -22.98 -16.18 -17.58
CA PHE A 231 -21.66 -15.92 -18.14
C PHE A 231 -21.71 -16.06 -19.66
N SER A 232 -21.50 -14.95 -20.36
CA SER A 232 -21.28 -14.94 -21.81
C SER A 232 -19.80 -14.73 -22.08
N PHE A 233 -19.19 -15.63 -22.87
CA PHE A 233 -17.78 -15.50 -23.21
C PHE A 233 -17.53 -14.29 -24.12
N GLU A 234 -16.60 -13.42 -23.67
CA GLU A 234 -16.10 -12.28 -24.41
C GLU A 234 -14.59 -12.41 -24.60
N TRP A 235 -14.04 -11.90 -25.70
CA TRP A 235 -12.61 -12.06 -26.03
C TRP A 235 -11.65 -11.52 -24.96
N TRP A 236 -12.04 -10.48 -24.22
CA TRP A 236 -11.23 -9.88 -23.14
C TRP A 236 -11.12 -10.77 -21.89
N HIS A 237 -11.98 -11.77 -21.71
CA HIS A 237 -11.86 -12.75 -20.62
C HIS A 237 -10.55 -13.54 -20.70
N VAL A 238 -10.00 -13.70 -21.92
CA VAL A 238 -8.68 -14.31 -22.14
C VAL A 238 -7.56 -13.52 -21.49
N LEU A 239 -7.71 -12.21 -21.30
CA LEU A 239 -6.72 -11.34 -20.67
C LEU A 239 -6.84 -11.32 -19.14
N MET A 240 -7.85 -11.98 -18.56
CA MET A 240 -8.11 -11.99 -17.12
C MET A 240 -7.75 -13.33 -16.48
N PRO A 241 -6.54 -13.49 -15.91
CA PRO A 241 -6.11 -14.76 -15.33
C PRO A 241 -7.04 -15.34 -14.25
N PRO A 242 -7.72 -14.57 -13.40
CA PRO A 242 -8.64 -15.14 -12.43
C PRO A 242 -9.78 -15.95 -13.06
N ILE A 243 -10.26 -15.53 -14.23
CA ILE A 243 -11.36 -16.21 -14.94
C ILE A 243 -10.91 -17.60 -15.46
N TRP A 244 -9.63 -17.74 -15.80
CA TRP A 244 -9.07 -19.04 -16.23
C TRP A 244 -9.26 -20.11 -15.16
N TYR A 245 -9.04 -19.72 -13.91
CA TYR A 245 -9.17 -20.62 -12.76
C TYR A 245 -10.64 -20.91 -12.43
N GLY A 246 -11.53 -19.91 -12.51
CA GLY A 246 -12.97 -20.12 -12.37
C GLY A 246 -13.51 -21.13 -13.38
N ALA A 247 -13.04 -21.08 -14.65
CA ALA A 247 -13.43 -22.03 -15.69
C ALA A 247 -13.00 -23.47 -15.37
N ILE A 248 -11.86 -23.69 -14.71
CA ILE A 248 -11.44 -25.03 -14.28
C ILE A 248 -12.46 -25.63 -13.31
N TYR A 249 -12.97 -24.86 -12.35
CA TYR A 249 -13.97 -25.34 -11.40
C TYR A 249 -15.30 -25.63 -12.08
N GLU A 250 -15.73 -24.80 -13.01
CA GLU A 250 -16.97 -25.01 -13.76
C GLU A 250 -16.95 -26.31 -14.57
N ILE A 251 -15.80 -26.62 -15.20
CA ILE A 251 -15.62 -27.88 -15.93
C ILE A 251 -15.63 -29.08 -14.99
N VAL A 252 -14.90 -29.01 -13.85
CA VAL A 252 -14.68 -30.17 -12.97
C VAL A 252 -15.87 -30.44 -12.08
N LEU A 253 -16.55 -29.41 -11.58
CA LEU A 253 -17.64 -29.54 -10.60
C LEU A 253 -19.03 -29.57 -11.25
N ASN A 254 -19.27 -28.70 -12.25
CA ASN A 254 -20.56 -28.62 -12.95
C ASN A 254 -20.58 -29.40 -14.26
N GLY A 255 -19.45 -29.96 -14.73
CA GLY A 255 -19.38 -30.78 -15.94
C GLY A 255 -19.61 -30.00 -17.24
N VAL A 256 -19.40 -28.68 -17.23
CA VAL A 256 -19.58 -27.84 -18.42
C VAL A 256 -18.46 -28.12 -19.43
N THR A 257 -18.84 -28.46 -20.67
CA THR A 257 -17.90 -28.86 -21.73
C THR A 257 -17.82 -27.86 -22.89
N ASP A 258 -18.29 -26.64 -22.71
CA ASP A 258 -18.25 -25.60 -23.74
C ASP A 258 -16.80 -25.22 -24.07
N LEU A 259 -16.52 -25.03 -25.36
CA LEU A 259 -15.18 -24.73 -25.87
C LEU A 259 -14.54 -23.50 -25.20
N SER A 260 -15.34 -22.50 -24.86
CA SER A 260 -14.90 -21.27 -24.19
C SER A 260 -14.29 -21.55 -22.81
N TYR A 261 -14.92 -22.39 -21.99
CA TYR A 261 -14.42 -22.79 -20.68
C TYR A 261 -13.15 -23.65 -20.79
N ILE A 262 -13.10 -24.55 -21.79
CA ILE A 262 -11.93 -25.38 -22.06
C ILE A 262 -10.72 -24.51 -22.44
N ILE A 263 -10.90 -23.52 -23.32
CA ILE A 263 -9.82 -22.59 -23.69
C ILE A 263 -9.30 -21.84 -22.47
N LEU A 264 -10.18 -21.29 -21.63
CA LEU A 264 -9.79 -20.56 -20.42
C LEU A 264 -9.05 -21.48 -19.44
N ALA A 265 -9.54 -22.70 -19.21
CA ALA A 265 -8.88 -23.67 -18.32
C ALA A 265 -7.47 -24.04 -18.81
N ILE A 266 -7.32 -24.28 -20.12
CA ILE A 266 -6.01 -24.54 -20.73
C ILE A 266 -5.05 -23.38 -20.52
N LEU A 267 -5.50 -22.14 -20.68
CA LEU A 267 -4.69 -20.94 -20.40
C LEU A 267 -4.23 -20.90 -18.95
N GLY A 268 -5.10 -21.26 -17.99
CA GLY A 268 -4.79 -21.29 -16.58
C GLY A 268 -3.66 -22.26 -16.20
N VAL A 269 -3.43 -23.28 -17.01
CA VAL A 269 -2.34 -24.28 -16.81
C VAL A 269 -1.13 -23.95 -17.68
N ILE A 270 -1.33 -23.68 -18.96
CA ILE A 270 -0.22 -23.53 -19.93
C ILE A 270 0.55 -22.23 -19.71
N ILE A 271 -0.14 -21.11 -19.46
CA ILE A 271 0.54 -19.82 -19.31
C ILE A 271 1.50 -19.80 -18.11
N PRO A 272 1.14 -20.27 -16.90
CA PRO A 272 2.10 -20.36 -15.78
C PRO A 272 3.32 -21.24 -16.10
N LEU A 273 3.13 -22.35 -16.84
CA LEU A 273 4.24 -23.24 -17.22
C LEU A 273 5.18 -22.59 -18.26
N ILE A 274 4.64 -21.95 -19.29
CA ILE A 274 5.45 -21.17 -20.25
C ILE A 274 6.19 -20.05 -19.54
N ALA A 275 5.54 -19.40 -18.62
CA ALA A 275 6.07 -18.29 -17.90
C ALA A 275 7.26 -18.68 -16.99
N ILE A 276 7.31 -19.90 -16.43
CA ILE A 276 8.52 -20.44 -15.74
C ILE A 276 9.71 -20.47 -16.71
N PHE A 277 9.49 -21.00 -17.90
CA PHE A 277 10.56 -21.08 -18.91
C PHE A 277 11.08 -19.70 -19.29
N LEU A 278 10.17 -18.74 -19.44
CA LEU A 278 10.51 -17.34 -19.71
C LEU A 278 11.28 -16.72 -18.53
N TYR A 279 10.86 -16.98 -17.30
CA TYR A 279 11.53 -16.51 -16.08
C TYR A 279 12.98 -16.99 -15.99
N ILE A 280 13.23 -18.28 -16.23
CA ILE A 280 14.58 -18.86 -16.22
C ILE A 280 15.49 -18.16 -17.24
N LYS A 281 14.98 -17.84 -18.44
CA LYS A 281 15.73 -17.08 -19.45
C LYS A 281 16.00 -15.62 -19.05
N LEU A 282 15.15 -15.03 -18.24
CA LEU A 282 15.26 -13.62 -17.84
C LEU A 282 16.13 -13.39 -16.59
N ILE A 283 16.43 -14.43 -15.80
CA ILE A 283 17.29 -14.33 -14.60
C ILE A 283 18.63 -13.61 -14.88
N PRO A 284 19.41 -13.93 -15.94
CA PRO A 284 20.69 -13.26 -16.19
C PRO A 284 20.51 -11.76 -16.49
N SER A 285 19.43 -11.40 -17.16
CA SER A 285 19.10 -9.99 -17.44
C SER A 285 18.75 -9.24 -16.15
N PHE A 286 18.02 -9.90 -15.24
CA PHE A 286 17.68 -9.37 -13.94
C PHE A 286 18.93 -9.07 -13.11
N GLU A 287 19.86 -10.00 -13.00
CA GLU A 287 21.09 -9.83 -12.22
C GLU A 287 21.99 -8.71 -12.75
N ARG A 288 22.14 -8.61 -14.08
CA ARG A 288 22.90 -7.53 -14.72
C ARG A 288 22.27 -6.16 -14.42
N ASN A 289 20.96 -6.07 -14.45
CA ASN A 289 20.26 -4.82 -14.18
C ASN A 289 20.24 -4.47 -12.69
N LEU A 290 20.33 -5.46 -11.79
CA LEU A 290 20.42 -5.24 -10.35
C LEU A 290 21.70 -4.43 -9.98
N GLU A 291 22.78 -4.58 -10.72
CA GLU A 291 24.01 -3.80 -10.51
C GLU A 291 23.81 -2.30 -10.70
N LYS A 292 22.83 -1.91 -11.50
CA LYS A 292 22.47 -0.50 -11.69
C LYS A 292 21.96 0.19 -10.42
N LEU A 293 21.47 -0.56 -9.43
CA LEU A 293 21.10 -0.03 -8.12
C LEU A 293 22.28 0.49 -7.33
N LEU A 294 23.48 -0.06 -7.60
CA LEU A 294 24.74 0.33 -6.95
C LEU A 294 25.36 1.57 -7.59
N SER A 295 25.02 1.87 -8.84
CA SER A 295 25.56 3.02 -9.55
C SER A 295 24.94 4.31 -8.99
N ASN A 296 25.76 5.12 -8.32
CA ASN A 296 25.40 6.48 -7.91
C ASN A 296 25.42 7.41 -9.14
N SER A 297 24.42 7.32 -10.00
CA SER A 297 24.26 8.27 -11.10
C SER A 297 23.31 9.40 -10.73
N GLY A 298 23.67 10.16 -9.70
CA GLY A 298 22.86 11.26 -9.22
C GLY A 298 23.33 12.64 -9.71
N LYS A 299 22.99 13.05 -10.92
CA LYS A 299 22.78 14.48 -11.17
C LYS A 299 21.33 14.80 -10.78
N HIS A 300 21.12 15.24 -9.55
CA HIS A 300 19.85 15.85 -9.16
C HIS A 300 19.58 17.07 -10.06
N LYS A 301 18.71 16.94 -11.04
CA LYS A 301 18.10 18.10 -11.67
C LYS A 301 17.28 18.80 -10.60
N GLN A 302 17.70 20.01 -10.21
CA GLN A 302 16.88 20.87 -9.34
C GLN A 302 15.53 21.07 -10.02
N ALA A 303 14.51 20.38 -9.54
CA ALA A 303 13.15 20.61 -10.00
C ALA A 303 12.79 22.06 -9.68
N LYS A 304 12.23 22.78 -10.67
CA LYS A 304 11.72 24.15 -10.47
C LYS A 304 10.69 24.13 -9.33
N GLU A 305 11.07 24.68 -8.18
CA GLU A 305 10.23 24.73 -6.97
C GLU A 305 9.28 25.94 -7.03
N TRP A 306 8.66 26.21 -8.20
CA TRP A 306 7.79 27.38 -8.37
C TRP A 306 6.58 27.36 -7.42
N TRP A 307 5.98 26.18 -7.21
CA TRP A 307 4.84 25.99 -6.31
C TRP A 307 5.20 26.32 -4.86
N SER A 308 6.28 25.75 -4.36
CA SER A 308 6.77 26.03 -3.02
C SER A 308 7.13 27.49 -2.83
N ARG A 309 7.78 28.13 -3.82
CA ARG A 309 8.14 29.55 -3.76
C ARG A 309 6.93 30.48 -3.82
N PHE A 310 5.90 30.15 -4.59
CA PHE A 310 4.65 30.92 -4.63
C PHE A 310 4.00 30.95 -3.26
N TRP A 311 3.79 29.78 -2.66
CA TRP A 311 3.14 29.65 -1.37
C TRP A 311 4.01 30.15 -0.19
N SER A 312 5.33 30.02 -0.26
CA SER A 312 6.23 30.57 0.75
C SER A 312 6.11 32.09 0.83
N LYS A 313 6.02 32.78 -0.30
CA LYS A 313 5.80 34.23 -0.33
C LYS A 313 4.47 34.67 0.28
N LEU A 314 3.45 33.81 0.19
CA LEU A 314 2.11 34.11 0.70
C LEU A 314 2.00 33.86 2.21
N PHE A 315 2.61 32.79 2.74
CA PHE A 315 2.41 32.33 4.11
C PHE A 315 3.60 32.53 5.04
N VAL A 316 4.80 32.85 4.50
CA VAL A 316 6.03 32.93 5.29
C VAL A 316 6.64 34.32 5.12
N TRP A 317 6.54 35.13 6.15
CA TRP A 317 6.98 36.55 6.10
C TRP A 317 8.32 36.79 6.80
N ASN A 318 8.78 35.84 7.65
CA ASN A 318 10.05 35.94 8.36
C ASN A 318 11.13 35.10 7.65
N ARG A 319 12.36 35.66 7.51
CA ARG A 319 13.49 34.98 6.86
C ARG A 319 13.89 33.68 7.60
N GLU A 320 13.88 33.67 8.92
CA GLU A 320 14.16 32.44 9.68
C GLU A 320 13.12 31.35 9.39
N GLU A 321 11.85 31.71 9.39
CA GLU A 321 10.74 30.79 9.06
C GLU A 321 10.86 30.25 7.63
N GLN A 322 11.32 31.09 6.68
CA GLN A 322 11.51 30.70 5.28
C GLN A 322 12.59 29.62 5.13
N VAL A 323 13.71 29.73 5.86
CA VAL A 323 14.77 28.71 5.83
C VAL A 323 14.25 27.36 6.31
N PHE A 324 13.50 27.33 7.41
CA PHE A 324 12.90 26.10 7.93
C PHE A 324 11.78 25.55 7.03
N PHE A 325 11.02 26.42 6.39
CA PHE A 325 10.00 26.02 5.41
C PHE A 325 10.64 25.34 4.19
N ASP A 326 11.70 25.90 3.64
CA ASP A 326 12.42 25.33 2.51
C ASP A 326 13.11 24.01 2.90
N PHE A 327 13.69 23.94 4.10
CA PHE A 327 14.24 22.71 4.66
C PHE A 327 13.16 21.64 4.76
N ALA A 328 12.04 21.93 5.41
CA ALA A 328 10.93 20.98 5.56
C ALA A 328 10.37 20.53 4.20
N THR A 329 10.22 21.45 3.26
CA THR A 329 9.77 21.13 1.90
C THR A 329 10.70 20.14 1.20
N ARG A 330 12.02 20.29 1.38
CA ARG A 330 13.02 19.34 0.86
C ARG A 330 12.97 18.01 1.56
N MET A 331 12.81 17.99 2.89
CA MET A 331 12.65 16.75 3.66
C MET A 331 11.40 15.98 3.20
N LEU A 332 10.24 16.62 3.14
CA LEU A 332 9.00 16.00 2.65
C LEU A 332 9.11 15.46 1.22
N ARG A 333 9.97 16.06 0.39
CA ARG A 333 10.21 15.59 -0.97
C ARG A 333 11.18 14.42 -1.05
N ASN A 334 12.22 14.43 -0.22
CA ASN A 334 13.36 13.52 -0.36
C ASN A 334 13.28 12.31 0.56
N GLU A 335 12.60 12.43 1.72
CA GLU A 335 12.44 11.35 2.69
C GLU A 335 11.55 10.25 2.10
N ARG A 336 12.18 9.09 1.84
CA ARG A 336 11.51 7.94 1.24
C ARG A 336 10.48 7.33 2.19
N ASP A 337 10.88 7.09 3.45
CA ASP A 337 10.04 6.43 4.44
C ASP A 337 8.83 7.29 4.82
N TYR A 338 8.99 8.63 4.78
CA TYR A 338 7.88 9.56 4.92
C TYR A 338 6.83 9.34 3.82
N LYS A 339 7.28 9.30 2.56
CA LYS A 339 6.38 9.09 1.41
C LYS A 339 5.66 7.75 1.51
N LEU A 340 6.36 6.66 1.82
CA LEU A 340 5.77 5.33 1.93
C LEU A 340 4.66 5.26 2.97
N LYS A 341 4.79 6.01 4.07
CA LYS A 341 3.81 6.01 5.17
C LYS A 341 2.66 7.00 4.97
N VAL A 342 2.91 8.14 4.32
CA VAL A 342 1.92 9.23 4.21
C VAL A 342 1.16 9.19 2.88
N TYR A 343 1.76 8.75 1.76
CA TYR A 343 1.09 8.78 0.47
C TYR A 343 -0.10 7.82 0.35
N PRO A 344 -0.15 6.65 1.01
CA PRO A 344 -1.38 5.87 1.10
C PRO A 344 -2.53 6.66 1.74
N ALA A 345 -2.25 7.44 2.81
CA ALA A 345 -3.26 8.30 3.42
C ALA A 345 -3.72 9.43 2.47
N ILE A 346 -2.83 9.95 1.61
CA ILE A 346 -3.21 10.89 0.53
C ILE A 346 -4.17 10.21 -0.44
N GLY A 347 -3.86 8.98 -0.85
CA GLY A 347 -4.74 8.19 -1.72
C GLY A 347 -6.11 7.98 -1.12
N MET A 348 -6.18 7.60 0.16
CA MET A 348 -7.45 7.46 0.90
C MET A 348 -8.21 8.77 0.94
N ALA A 349 -7.55 9.86 1.36
CA ALA A 349 -8.16 11.19 1.47
C ALA A 349 -8.77 11.67 0.14
N PHE A 350 -8.17 11.28 -0.98
CA PHE A 350 -8.64 11.62 -2.33
C PHE A 350 -9.75 10.67 -2.81
N ILE A 351 -9.59 9.36 -2.63
CA ILE A 351 -10.43 8.34 -3.27
C ILE A 351 -11.72 8.07 -2.48
N PHE A 352 -11.68 8.08 -1.14
CA PHE A 352 -12.86 7.78 -0.33
C PHE A 352 -14.08 8.63 -0.67
N PRO A 353 -13.98 9.97 -0.82
CA PRO A 353 -15.12 10.78 -1.23
C PRO A 353 -15.77 10.31 -2.54
N PHE A 354 -14.95 9.85 -3.51
CA PHE A 354 -15.46 9.37 -4.80
C PHE A 354 -16.13 8.01 -4.72
N ILE A 355 -15.59 7.09 -3.90
CA ILE A 355 -16.19 5.76 -3.75
C ILE A 355 -17.65 5.87 -3.29
N PHE A 356 -17.90 6.72 -2.31
CA PHE A 356 -19.27 6.93 -1.81
C PHE A 356 -20.15 7.69 -2.81
N LEU A 357 -19.60 8.68 -3.52
CA LEU A 357 -20.32 9.39 -4.58
C LEU A 357 -20.73 8.44 -5.72
N ILE A 358 -19.84 7.56 -6.19
CA ILE A 358 -20.15 6.62 -7.27
C ILE A 358 -21.30 5.69 -6.88
N THR A 359 -21.42 5.31 -5.61
CA THR A 359 -22.56 4.48 -5.14
C THR A 359 -23.91 5.20 -5.31
N ASP A 360 -23.94 6.47 -4.95
CA ASP A 360 -25.15 7.27 -5.09
C ASP A 360 -25.48 7.60 -6.55
N PHE A 361 -24.47 7.75 -7.42
CA PHE A 361 -24.66 7.95 -8.86
C PHE A 361 -25.38 6.79 -9.56
N THR A 362 -25.23 5.56 -9.04
CA THR A 362 -25.92 4.39 -9.60
C THR A 362 -27.38 4.31 -9.21
N SER A 363 -27.77 4.99 -8.14
CA SER A 363 -29.14 4.91 -7.56
C SER A 363 -29.96 6.19 -7.67
N ARG A 364 -29.34 7.34 -7.98
CA ARG A 364 -29.99 8.67 -8.00
C ARG A 364 -29.65 9.46 -9.25
N SER A 365 -30.55 10.38 -9.64
CA SER A 365 -30.30 11.34 -10.71
C SER A 365 -29.29 12.41 -10.28
N LEU A 366 -28.61 13.06 -11.26
CA LEU A 366 -27.67 14.15 -10.98
C LEU A 366 -28.28 15.31 -10.20
N ASP A 367 -29.56 15.61 -10.43
CA ASP A 367 -30.25 16.72 -9.77
C ASP A 367 -30.57 16.37 -8.31
N GLU A 368 -30.96 15.13 -8.02
CA GLU A 368 -31.13 14.64 -6.65
C GLU A 368 -29.83 14.62 -5.85
N LEU A 369 -28.72 14.30 -6.51
CA LEU A 369 -27.40 14.37 -5.88
C LEU A 369 -26.99 15.80 -5.54
N ARG A 370 -27.28 16.76 -6.40
CA ARG A 370 -27.00 18.19 -6.19
C ARG A 370 -27.75 18.76 -5.00
N ASP A 371 -28.96 18.27 -4.75
CA ASP A 371 -29.76 18.67 -3.60
C ASP A 371 -29.34 17.97 -2.30
N GLY A 372 -28.56 16.92 -2.37
CA GLY A 372 -28.06 16.15 -1.25
C GLY A 372 -26.89 16.81 -0.50
N ASN A 373 -26.52 16.21 0.63
CA ASN A 373 -25.43 16.67 1.50
C ASN A 373 -24.12 15.86 1.33
N MET A 374 -23.96 15.17 0.19
CA MET A 374 -22.80 14.30 -0.06
C MET A 374 -21.46 15.05 -0.14
N TYR A 375 -21.47 16.36 -0.30
CA TYR A 375 -20.25 17.17 -0.22
C TYR A 375 -19.56 17.09 1.15
N PHE A 376 -20.26 16.68 2.22
CA PHE A 376 -19.65 16.40 3.53
C PHE A 376 -18.63 15.26 3.49
N LEU A 377 -18.66 14.39 2.47
CA LEU A 377 -17.64 13.37 2.25
C LEU A 377 -16.23 13.98 2.11
N MET A 378 -16.09 15.25 1.74
CA MET A 378 -14.81 15.93 1.73
C MET A 378 -14.12 15.97 3.09
N TYR A 379 -14.83 15.79 4.21
CA TYR A 379 -14.23 15.65 5.54
C TYR A 379 -13.26 14.46 5.63
N PHE A 380 -13.41 13.44 4.78
CA PHE A 380 -12.43 12.35 4.68
C PHE A 380 -11.03 12.85 4.30
N SER A 381 -10.91 13.98 3.60
CA SER A 381 -9.61 14.59 3.30
C SER A 381 -8.82 14.97 4.55
N LEU A 382 -9.50 15.21 5.67
CA LEU A 382 -8.86 15.55 6.95
C LEU A 382 -8.15 14.34 7.60
N VAL A 383 -8.44 13.09 7.19
CA VAL A 383 -7.73 11.88 7.64
C VAL A 383 -6.24 11.96 7.30
N LEU A 384 -5.88 12.63 6.20
CA LEU A 384 -4.49 12.89 5.82
C LEU A 384 -3.73 13.68 6.88
N VAL A 385 -4.40 14.61 7.58
CA VAL A 385 -3.74 15.59 8.45
C VAL A 385 -3.01 14.93 9.63
N PRO A 386 -3.64 14.12 10.50
CA PRO A 386 -2.93 13.47 11.59
C PRO A 386 -1.88 12.48 11.11
N ALA A 387 -2.19 11.68 10.06
CA ALA A 387 -1.26 10.72 9.49
C ALA A 387 0.02 11.38 8.97
N GLY A 388 -0.12 12.49 8.24
CA GLY A 388 1.03 13.22 7.72
C GLY A 388 1.81 13.99 8.79
N ILE A 389 1.13 14.59 9.77
CA ILE A 389 1.77 15.35 10.85
C ILE A 389 2.51 14.44 11.82
N GLN A 390 1.93 13.29 12.17
CA GLN A 390 2.60 12.30 13.03
C GLN A 390 3.96 11.90 12.46
N MET A 391 4.06 11.74 11.15
CA MET A 391 5.31 11.32 10.49
C MET A 391 6.36 12.43 10.42
N LEU A 392 6.03 13.71 10.68
CA LEU A 392 7.00 14.82 10.65
C LEU A 392 8.06 14.74 11.77
N GLN A 393 7.84 13.97 12.83
CA GLN A 393 8.84 13.76 13.87
C GLN A 393 9.99 12.85 13.43
N PHE A 394 9.78 12.00 12.41
CA PHE A 394 10.72 10.95 12.03
C PHE A 394 11.59 11.31 10.83
N SER A 395 12.80 10.72 10.79
CA SER A 395 13.75 10.80 9.66
C SER A 395 14.51 9.47 9.51
N THR A 396 14.94 9.19 8.29
CA THR A 396 15.89 8.09 7.99
C THR A 396 17.26 8.33 8.60
N ASN A 397 17.62 9.59 8.81
CA ASN A 397 18.88 9.98 9.45
C ASN A 397 18.68 10.89 10.70
N PRO A 398 18.14 10.35 11.80
CA PRO A 398 17.82 11.14 12.99
C PRO A 398 19.06 11.76 13.65
N LYS A 399 20.26 11.20 13.41
CA LYS A 399 21.51 11.77 13.91
C LYS A 399 21.77 13.18 13.37
N ALA A 400 21.24 13.55 12.19
CA ALA A 400 21.37 14.89 11.63
C ALA A 400 20.63 15.96 12.46
N ALA A 401 19.76 15.58 13.38
CA ALA A 401 19.06 16.50 14.29
C ALA A 401 19.99 17.32 15.22
N TRP A 402 21.29 16.94 15.32
CA TRP A 402 22.28 17.77 16.04
C TRP A 402 22.30 19.23 15.55
N ILE A 403 21.92 19.46 14.28
CA ILE A 403 21.90 20.80 13.68
C ILE A 403 20.97 21.76 14.45
N TYR A 404 19.88 21.27 15.04
CA TYR A 404 18.97 22.09 15.83
C TYR A 404 19.62 22.63 17.10
N ARG A 405 20.62 21.90 17.66
CA ARG A 405 21.38 22.33 18.84
C ARG A 405 22.53 23.29 18.49
N ALA A 406 23.03 23.19 17.23
CA ALA A 406 24.15 24.02 16.75
C ALA A 406 23.68 25.39 16.22
N LEU A 407 22.42 25.51 15.81
CA LEU A 407 21.88 26.76 15.28
C LEU A 407 21.45 27.70 16.42
N PRO A 408 21.80 29.00 16.35
CA PRO A 408 21.36 30.00 17.34
C PRO A 408 19.88 30.37 17.09
N MET A 409 18.96 29.43 17.38
CA MET A 409 17.52 29.67 17.23
C MET A 409 17.00 30.55 18.38
N LYS A 410 16.38 31.68 18.04
CA LYS A 410 15.75 32.56 19.05
C LYS A 410 14.46 31.94 19.62
N ASN A 411 13.72 31.18 18.80
CA ASN A 411 12.45 30.57 19.19
C ASN A 411 12.19 29.28 18.38
N GLU A 412 12.13 28.12 19.04
CA GLU A 412 11.83 26.83 18.42
C GLU A 412 10.46 26.79 17.73
N ASN A 413 9.49 27.60 18.21
CA ASN A 413 8.16 27.69 17.59
C ASN A 413 8.19 28.15 16.13
N VAL A 414 9.24 28.87 15.70
CA VAL A 414 9.40 29.30 14.30
C VAL A 414 9.61 28.08 13.40
N CYS A 415 10.48 27.15 13.84
CA CYS A 415 10.72 25.89 13.14
C CYS A 415 9.42 25.06 13.05
N HIS A 416 8.71 24.88 14.17
CA HIS A 416 7.47 24.13 14.24
C HIS A 416 6.38 24.69 13.31
N ARG A 417 6.20 26.02 13.28
CA ARG A 417 5.25 26.69 12.37
C ARG A 417 5.64 26.51 10.90
N ALA A 418 6.92 26.67 10.59
CA ALA A 418 7.41 26.51 9.22
C ALA A 418 7.18 25.11 8.68
N VAL A 419 7.47 24.08 9.49
CA VAL A 419 7.27 22.66 9.11
C VAL A 419 5.79 22.34 8.89
N LEU A 420 4.92 22.85 9.77
CA LEU A 420 3.47 22.65 9.62
C LEU A 420 2.93 23.34 8.37
N LYS A 421 3.38 24.57 8.07
CA LYS A 421 3.02 25.28 6.82
C LYS A 421 3.53 24.52 5.58
N ALA A 422 4.76 23.98 5.63
CA ALA A 422 5.31 23.17 4.54
C ALA A 422 4.47 21.90 4.28
N PHE A 423 4.01 21.23 5.34
CA PHE A 423 3.08 20.09 5.23
C PHE A 423 1.79 20.48 4.52
N PHE A 424 1.13 21.58 4.95
CA PHE A 424 -0.11 22.03 4.32
C PHE A 424 0.09 22.37 2.84
N VAL A 425 1.11 23.17 2.53
CA VAL A 425 1.37 23.62 1.15
C VAL A 425 1.70 22.46 0.21
N ARG A 426 2.44 21.48 0.70
CA ARG A 426 2.94 20.44 -0.17
C ARG A 426 2.01 19.24 -0.32
N LEU A 427 1.27 18.91 0.72
CA LEU A 427 0.47 17.68 0.76
C LEU A 427 -1.03 17.94 0.84
N PHE A 428 -1.48 18.76 1.79
CA PHE A 428 -2.91 18.97 2.01
C PHE A 428 -3.56 19.84 0.92
N ILE A 429 -2.98 21.02 0.64
CA ILE A 429 -3.56 21.99 -0.30
C ILE A 429 -3.74 21.40 -1.71
N PRO A 430 -2.77 20.67 -2.31
CA PRO A 430 -2.99 20.08 -3.62
C PRO A 430 -4.17 19.09 -3.66
N VAL A 431 -4.29 18.22 -2.66
CA VAL A 431 -5.41 17.26 -2.55
C VAL A 431 -6.73 18.00 -2.37
N TYR A 432 -6.74 18.97 -1.46
CA TYR A 432 -7.91 19.80 -1.18
C TYR A 432 -8.38 20.57 -2.43
N LEU A 433 -7.47 21.21 -3.18
CA LEU A 433 -7.83 21.93 -4.40
C LEU A 433 -8.40 21.01 -5.48
N LEU A 434 -7.80 19.83 -5.68
CA LEU A 434 -8.31 18.84 -6.64
C LEU A 434 -9.73 18.40 -6.27
N LEU A 435 -9.96 18.04 -4.99
CA LEU A 435 -11.29 17.68 -4.50
C LEU A 435 -12.27 18.85 -4.65
N SER A 436 -11.85 20.09 -4.29
CA SER A 436 -12.69 21.27 -4.38
C SER A 436 -13.17 21.53 -5.81
N VAL A 437 -12.30 21.37 -6.81
CA VAL A 437 -12.69 21.53 -8.23
C VAL A 437 -13.75 20.50 -8.61
N PHE A 438 -13.56 19.23 -8.24
CA PHE A 438 -14.53 18.18 -8.53
C PHE A 438 -15.89 18.44 -7.86
N PHE A 439 -15.88 18.77 -6.58
CA PHE A 439 -17.12 19.00 -5.83
C PHE A 439 -17.86 20.28 -6.28
N LEU A 440 -17.11 21.33 -6.72
CA LEU A 440 -17.72 22.52 -7.33
C LEU A 440 -18.41 22.21 -8.65
N VAL A 441 -17.86 21.32 -9.48
CA VAL A 441 -18.49 20.90 -10.74
C VAL A 441 -19.78 20.13 -10.49
N ILE A 442 -19.82 19.27 -9.46
CA ILE A 442 -20.99 18.44 -9.15
C ILE A 442 -22.07 19.25 -8.41
N PHE A 443 -21.72 19.96 -7.33
CA PHE A 443 -22.65 20.59 -6.39
C PHE A 443 -22.82 22.11 -6.59
N THR A 444 -22.14 22.70 -7.58
CA THR A 444 -22.25 24.11 -7.94
C THR A 444 -21.90 25.09 -6.79
N GLU A 445 -22.56 26.24 -6.71
CA GLU A 445 -22.26 27.31 -5.76
C GLU A 445 -22.52 26.98 -4.28
N ARG A 446 -23.38 26.00 -3.99
CA ARG A 446 -23.75 25.60 -2.61
C ARG A 446 -22.54 25.16 -1.78
N VAL A 447 -21.50 24.67 -2.43
CA VAL A 447 -20.31 24.11 -1.76
C VAL A 447 -19.27 25.18 -1.41
N LEU A 448 -19.38 26.43 -1.91
CA LEU A 448 -18.38 27.47 -1.67
C LEU A 448 -18.20 27.79 -0.18
N SER A 449 -19.29 28.02 0.56
CA SER A 449 -19.21 28.28 2.00
C SER A 449 -18.64 27.07 2.76
N PHE A 450 -19.03 25.85 2.36
CA PHE A 450 -18.53 24.61 2.91
C PHE A 450 -17.02 24.46 2.71
N LEU A 451 -16.51 24.74 1.51
CA LEU A 451 -15.06 24.69 1.21
C LEU A 451 -14.26 25.64 2.11
N ILE A 452 -14.76 26.86 2.31
CA ILE A 452 -14.11 27.83 3.20
C ILE A 452 -14.06 27.29 4.64
N VAL A 453 -15.19 26.76 5.15
CA VAL A 453 -15.23 26.16 6.49
C VAL A 453 -14.25 25.00 6.59
N LEU A 454 -14.21 24.10 5.62
CA LEU A 454 -13.35 22.93 5.63
C LEU A 454 -11.84 23.30 5.71
N VAL A 455 -11.38 24.30 4.98
CA VAL A 455 -10.00 24.80 5.06
C VAL A 455 -9.70 25.39 6.44
N LEU A 456 -10.62 26.17 6.99
CA LEU A 456 -10.44 26.76 8.32
C LEU A 456 -10.41 25.68 9.42
N VAL A 457 -11.27 24.69 9.31
CA VAL A 457 -11.24 23.49 10.19
C VAL A 457 -9.92 22.75 10.01
N ALA A 458 -9.46 22.52 8.78
CA ALA A 458 -8.19 21.85 8.51
C ALA A 458 -7.01 22.55 9.18
N ALA A 459 -6.97 23.89 9.15
CA ALA A 459 -5.91 24.68 9.77
C ALA A 459 -5.91 24.54 11.31
N ILE A 460 -7.10 24.58 11.95
CA ILE A 460 -7.23 24.35 13.41
C ILE A 460 -6.85 22.92 13.74
N TYR A 461 -7.39 21.96 13.00
CA TYR A 461 -7.16 20.54 13.20
C TYR A 461 -5.67 20.18 13.05
N GLY A 462 -5.01 20.74 12.03
CA GLY A 462 -3.58 20.57 11.87
C GLY A 462 -2.77 21.13 13.01
N ARG A 463 -3.16 22.28 13.57
CA ARG A 463 -2.47 22.85 14.73
C ARG A 463 -2.67 22.00 15.98
N ILE A 464 -3.86 21.45 16.18
CA ILE A 464 -4.16 20.52 17.28
C ILE A 464 -3.35 19.23 17.11
N SER A 465 -3.41 18.60 15.95
CA SER A 465 -2.65 17.37 15.64
C SER A 465 -1.14 17.58 15.84
N TYR A 466 -0.63 18.73 15.43
CA TYR A 466 0.78 19.06 15.61
C TYR A 466 1.17 19.17 17.09
N ARG A 467 0.34 19.78 17.92
CA ARG A 467 0.57 19.86 19.37
C ARG A 467 0.48 18.51 20.05
N VAL A 468 -0.40 17.63 19.58
CA VAL A 468 -0.54 16.27 20.11
C VAL A 468 0.74 15.46 19.85
N PHE A 469 1.24 15.46 18.61
CA PHE A 469 2.33 14.57 18.20
C PHE A 469 3.75 15.16 18.43
N LEU A 470 3.92 16.49 18.25
CA LEU A 470 5.24 17.13 18.25
C LEU A 470 5.45 18.15 19.40
N LYS A 471 4.72 18.01 20.51
CA LYS A 471 4.81 18.99 21.62
C LYS A 471 6.23 19.13 22.19
N ASN A 472 6.97 18.03 22.32
CA ASN A 472 8.28 17.96 22.95
C ASN A 472 9.37 17.39 22.05
N VAL A 473 9.12 17.30 20.74
CA VAL A 473 10.01 16.65 19.78
C VAL A 473 10.25 17.60 18.61
N MET A 474 11.52 17.77 18.25
CA MET A 474 11.85 18.55 17.05
C MET A 474 11.48 17.78 15.78
N PRO A 475 11.04 18.45 14.71
CA PRO A 475 10.73 17.78 13.45
C PRO A 475 11.95 17.01 12.90
N PHE A 476 11.71 15.83 12.31
CA PHE A 476 12.72 14.98 11.69
C PHE A 476 13.87 14.54 12.61
N SER A 477 13.63 14.47 13.92
CA SER A 477 14.68 14.15 14.92
C SER A 477 14.64 12.71 15.44
N GLU A 478 13.56 11.97 15.21
CA GLU A 478 13.41 10.60 15.69
C GLU A 478 13.56 9.57 14.58
N SER A 479 13.89 8.33 14.97
CA SER A 479 13.96 7.21 14.03
C SER A 479 12.60 6.59 13.80
N TYR A 480 12.28 6.21 12.56
CA TYR A 480 11.05 5.46 12.22
C TYR A 480 10.89 4.14 12.99
N ARG A 481 11.94 3.62 13.60
CA ARG A 481 11.92 2.34 14.34
C ARG A 481 11.37 2.42 15.77
N VAL A 482 11.27 3.61 16.35
CA VAL A 482 11.06 3.76 17.82
C VAL A 482 9.65 4.25 18.18
N GLY A 483 8.91 4.87 17.29
CA GLY A 483 7.84 5.80 17.69
C GLY A 483 6.38 5.37 17.49
N GLN A 484 6.06 4.30 16.79
CA GLN A 484 4.68 4.08 16.33
C GLN A 484 3.70 3.46 17.35
N SER A 485 4.18 2.80 18.38
CA SER A 485 3.31 1.98 19.26
C SER A 485 2.54 2.74 20.34
N LYS A 486 2.91 3.98 20.65
CA LYS A 486 2.32 4.70 21.79
C LYS A 486 1.17 5.66 21.47
N GLN A 487 0.88 5.90 20.19
CA GLN A 487 0.02 7.02 19.76
C GLN A 487 -1.32 6.63 19.15
N SER A 488 -1.73 5.36 19.22
CA SER A 488 -3.02 4.90 18.62
C SER A 488 -4.24 5.55 19.29
N GLY A 489 -4.21 5.78 20.60
CA GLY A 489 -5.29 6.46 21.31
C GLY A 489 -5.43 7.94 20.89
N GLU A 490 -4.32 8.61 20.64
CA GLU A 490 -4.29 10.00 20.18
C GLU A 490 -4.86 10.14 18.76
N VAL A 491 -4.56 9.18 17.88
CA VAL A 491 -5.14 9.14 16.52
C VAL A 491 -6.64 8.96 16.60
N LEU A 492 -7.14 8.03 17.43
CA LEU A 492 -8.59 7.83 17.61
C LEU A 492 -9.29 9.09 18.15
N ALA A 493 -8.68 9.78 19.12
CA ALA A 493 -9.20 11.04 19.65
C ALA A 493 -9.26 12.13 18.57
N LEU A 494 -8.24 12.22 17.70
CA LEU A 494 -8.23 13.14 16.59
C LEU A 494 -9.30 12.78 15.54
N LEU A 495 -9.52 11.52 15.24
CA LEU A 495 -10.59 11.10 14.33
C LEU A 495 -11.97 11.44 14.90
N ALA A 496 -12.21 11.24 16.21
CA ALA A 496 -13.44 11.67 16.86
C ALA A 496 -13.62 13.19 16.77
N LEU A 497 -12.55 13.96 16.85
CA LEU A 497 -12.59 15.42 16.70
C LEU A 497 -13.02 15.85 15.28
N VAL A 498 -12.57 15.15 14.22
CA VAL A 498 -13.02 15.41 12.84
C VAL A 498 -14.53 15.18 12.71
N ILE A 499 -15.03 14.09 13.29
CA ILE A 499 -16.47 13.80 13.30
C ILE A 499 -17.22 14.92 14.03
N ALA A 500 -16.73 15.37 15.19
CA ALA A 500 -17.33 16.47 15.93
C ALA A 500 -17.38 17.78 15.11
N PHE A 501 -16.31 18.14 14.40
CA PHE A 501 -16.30 19.27 13.48
C PHE A 501 -17.30 19.09 12.33
N GLY A 502 -17.40 17.90 11.76
CA GLY A 502 -18.38 17.60 10.71
C GLY A 502 -19.82 17.75 11.18
N LEU A 503 -20.14 17.22 12.36
CA LEU A 503 -21.47 17.33 12.96
C LEU A 503 -21.82 18.79 13.32
N LEU A 504 -20.88 19.54 13.89
CA LEU A 504 -21.07 20.96 14.18
C LEU A 504 -21.32 21.75 12.89
N HIS A 505 -20.53 21.49 11.84
CA HIS A 505 -20.71 22.13 10.55
C HIS A 505 -22.09 21.77 9.95
N TYR A 506 -22.48 20.50 9.99
CA TYR A 506 -23.80 20.06 9.54
C TYR A 506 -24.94 20.76 10.31
N GLY A 507 -24.83 20.81 11.63
CA GLY A 507 -25.81 21.52 12.45
C GLY A 507 -25.94 23.01 12.11
N MET A 508 -24.82 23.66 11.79
CA MET A 508 -24.84 25.07 11.36
C MET A 508 -25.44 25.26 9.96
N THR A 509 -25.37 24.27 9.05
CA THR A 509 -26.05 24.37 7.74
C THR A 509 -27.57 24.33 7.83
N LEU A 510 -28.14 23.87 8.94
CA LEU A 510 -29.57 23.89 9.17
C LEU A 510 -30.10 25.31 9.46
N MET A 511 -29.21 26.26 9.79
CA MET A 511 -29.55 27.66 10.04
C MET A 511 -29.21 28.52 8.80
N THR A 512 -30.09 29.43 8.42
CA THR A 512 -29.97 30.25 7.19
C THR A 512 -28.64 31.01 7.08
N PHE A 513 -28.11 31.55 8.18
CA PHE A 513 -26.83 32.25 8.25
C PHE A 513 -25.73 31.47 8.98
N GLY A 514 -26.00 30.22 9.36
CA GLY A 514 -25.10 29.38 10.17
C GLY A 514 -23.70 29.20 9.57
N PRO A 515 -23.55 28.85 8.29
CA PRO A 515 -22.22 28.71 7.69
C PRO A 515 -21.39 29.99 7.74
N TYR A 516 -21.97 31.17 7.57
CA TYR A 516 -21.25 32.45 7.62
C TYR A 516 -20.84 32.81 9.05
N ILE A 517 -21.69 32.53 10.05
CA ILE A 517 -21.34 32.69 11.47
C ILE A 517 -20.18 31.75 11.81
N LEU A 518 -20.24 30.50 11.35
CA LEU A 518 -19.18 29.51 11.58
C LEU A 518 -17.85 29.96 10.96
N ILE A 519 -17.85 30.51 9.74
CA ILE A 519 -16.66 31.07 9.09
C ILE A 519 -16.06 32.17 9.98
N GLY A 520 -16.86 33.11 10.48
CA GLY A 520 -16.41 34.19 11.35
C GLY A 520 -15.75 33.67 12.64
N VAL A 521 -16.39 32.72 13.32
CA VAL A 521 -15.86 32.09 14.52
C VAL A 521 -14.55 31.35 14.25
N LEU A 522 -14.50 30.54 13.18
CA LEU A 522 -13.29 29.79 12.82
C LEU A 522 -12.13 30.70 12.41
N LEU A 523 -12.39 31.84 11.77
CA LEU A 523 -11.36 32.84 11.45
C LEU A 523 -10.76 33.41 12.73
N ILE A 524 -11.58 33.77 13.73
CA ILE A 524 -11.10 34.28 15.02
C ILE A 524 -10.25 33.22 15.72
N ILE A 525 -10.74 31.97 15.79
CA ILE A 525 -10.01 30.88 16.42
C ILE A 525 -8.65 30.65 15.70
N ASN A 526 -8.64 30.63 14.38
CA ASN A 526 -7.38 30.50 13.62
C ASN A 526 -6.43 31.66 13.91
N ALA A 527 -6.91 32.92 13.92
CA ALA A 527 -6.07 34.08 14.22
C ALA A 527 -5.40 33.97 15.60
N ILE A 528 -6.11 33.46 16.60
CA ILE A 528 -5.57 33.23 17.96
C ILE A 528 -4.57 32.08 17.98
N LEU A 529 -4.89 30.95 17.35
CA LEU A 529 -4.05 29.73 17.39
C LEU A 529 -2.73 29.88 16.60
N TRP A 530 -2.75 30.60 15.48
CA TRP A 530 -1.55 30.79 14.64
C TRP A 530 -0.68 31.97 15.07
N ARG A 531 -1.19 32.85 15.97
CA ARG A 531 -0.43 33.97 16.52
C ARG A 531 0.55 33.52 17.63
N LYS A 532 0.21 32.46 18.34
CA LYS A 532 1.04 31.79 19.37
C LYS A 532 1.89 30.68 18.74
#